data_70bc5b9616b42c05484b569671479d3e
#
_entry.id   70bc5b9616b42c05484b569671479d3e
#
_cell.length_a   1.000
_cell.length_b   1.000
_cell.length_c   1.000
_cell.angle_alpha   90.00
_cell.angle_beta   90.00
_cell.angle_gamma   90.00
#
_symmetry.space_group_name_H-M   'P 1'
#
loop_
_entity.id
_entity.type
_entity.pdbx_description
1 polymer ?
#
loop_
_entity_poly.entity_id
_entity_poly.type
_entity_poly.pdbx_seq_one_letter_code
_entity_poly.pdbx_strand_id
1 'polypeptide(L)'
;MIDPRTDERGPWEAVPSALTRSRPVGRLLCLLLMAGLIGGLLGCGGPSVTMDQDPSAFAEEEQRLEDRLSDTPDDGEALRDLGSIYLRTDRPSEAYDALKKAYSQRPDDPKVLFYLGLASEQVGRREAALKLFGQYGEVPEDSKYRTLMEGRYQWLSRKQAERQAQQLVAEERKRPGEGGADVSENTVAVVPMKYQGGDDQYQALGRGLAEMFTTDLSNVGRLKVVERVRLKAILDELKLAESDYVDQSTAPRVGRLLGAGRLVGGSYLVADGEEVRLQVTLANVATGERLPQLDDQRANLDNLFDLQTRVTFSIVDQLGVELTPQERAAIEEAPTQSIQAFLAYSRGLMEEDRGNFGAAAEYYQQAQQIDPNFEQAQQRGQQATSVEAGGGSQAEALSQASGEQGGQQSGQGINPVNQRLENMGAGANPGALSEDGQRDPAGEATDADQESELEDPPEPPSSSGGS
;
A
#
# COMPACT_ATOMS: atom_id res chain seq x y z
N MET A 1 32.79 42.13 -44.27
CA MET A 1 33.41 43.37 -43.80
C MET A 1 33.21 43.44 -42.31
N ILE A 2 34.31 43.18 -41.58
CA ILE A 2 34.72 43.69 -40.26
C ILE A 2 34.03 43.07 -39.02
N ASP A 3 34.64 42.04 -38.46
CA ASP A 3 34.99 41.80 -37.04
C ASP A 3 35.94 42.96 -36.56
N PRO A 4 36.18 43.31 -35.29
CA PRO A 4 36.45 42.39 -34.17
C PRO A 4 36.16 42.90 -32.73
N ARG A 5 36.19 41.92 -31.75
CA ARG A 5 36.85 41.88 -30.41
C ARG A 5 36.94 43.12 -29.51
N THR A 6 36.60 42.90 -28.27
CA THR A 6 37.38 43.13 -27.01
C THR A 6 36.66 42.43 -25.86
N ASP A 7 37.14 41.47 -25.25
CA ASP A 7 38.15 41.10 -24.26
C ASP A 7 38.38 42.17 -23.18
N GLU A 8 37.93 41.91 -21.96
CA GLU A 8 38.55 42.40 -20.73
C GLU A 8 38.30 41.45 -19.57
N ARG A 9 39.42 40.86 -19.12
CA ARG A 9 39.62 40.01 -17.97
C ARG A 9 40.06 40.83 -16.75
N GLY A 10 39.55 40.37 -15.58
CA GLY A 10 40.29 40.22 -14.33
C GLY A 10 40.31 41.41 -13.37
N PRO A 11 40.83 41.32 -12.14
CA PRO A 11 41.57 40.19 -11.59
C PRO A 11 41.14 39.74 -10.18
N TRP A 12 41.53 38.55 -9.90
CA TRP A 12 41.64 37.87 -8.63
C TRP A 12 42.84 38.35 -7.82
N GLU A 13 42.77 38.41 -6.49
CA GLU A 13 43.92 38.41 -5.57
C GLU A 13 43.64 37.45 -4.39
N ALA A 14 44.46 36.75 -4.16
CA ALA A 14 45.37 35.81 -3.60
C ALA A 14 45.61 36.02 -2.09
N VAL A 15 45.56 34.88 -1.42
CA VAL A 15 46.02 34.35 -0.13
C VAL A 15 47.22 35.08 0.51
N PRO A 16 47.44 35.04 1.89
CA PRO A 16 48.36 33.99 2.33
C PRO A 16 48.05 33.31 3.68
N SER A 17 48.59 32.12 3.75
CA SER A 17 48.80 31.22 4.86
C SER A 17 49.71 31.78 5.96
N ALA A 18 49.48 31.38 7.22
CA ALA A 18 50.55 31.25 8.20
C ALA A 18 50.23 30.19 9.26
N LEU A 19 51.11 29.23 9.30
CA LEU A 19 51.34 28.19 10.30
C LEU A 19 51.72 28.79 11.66
N THR A 20 51.29 28.14 12.77
CA THR A 20 52.28 27.80 13.83
C THR A 20 51.78 26.65 14.69
N ARG A 21 52.67 25.72 14.89
CA ARG A 21 52.72 24.59 15.82
C ARG A 21 52.79 25.05 17.28
N SER A 22 52.22 24.24 18.20
CA SER A 22 52.97 23.63 19.31
C SER A 22 52.12 22.72 20.19
N ARG A 23 52.56 21.49 20.37
CA ARG A 23 52.34 20.61 21.52
C ARG A 23 53.43 20.93 22.55
N PRO A 24 53.52 20.41 23.80
CA PRO A 24 52.85 19.23 24.38
C PRO A 24 52.58 19.26 25.93
N VAL A 25 51.97 18.14 26.43
CA VAL A 25 52.25 17.44 27.71
C VAL A 25 51.71 18.01 29.03
N GLY A 26 50.99 17.17 29.74
CA GLY A 26 50.72 17.31 31.18
C GLY A 26 49.76 16.27 31.74
N ARG A 27 50.34 15.19 32.25
CA ARG A 27 49.73 14.13 33.09
C ARG A 27 49.20 14.67 34.40
N LEU A 28 48.14 14.13 34.95
CA LEU A 28 48.03 13.45 36.28
C LEU A 28 46.61 13.56 36.82
N LEU A 29 45.98 12.45 36.97
CA LEU A 29 45.46 11.81 38.20
C LEU A 29 44.91 12.75 39.27
N CYS A 30 43.59 12.64 39.57
CA CYS A 30 43.08 12.50 40.93
C CYS A 30 41.70 11.87 40.96
N LEU A 31 41.64 10.82 41.71
CA LEU A 31 40.48 10.11 42.23
C LEU A 31 39.71 10.94 43.26
N LEU A 32 38.44 10.61 43.39
CA LEU A 32 37.62 10.52 44.61
C LEU A 32 36.36 11.40 44.63
N LEU A 33 35.26 10.62 44.68
CA LEU A 33 34.08 10.74 45.56
C LEU A 33 33.34 12.08 45.65
N MET A 34 32.14 12.09 45.27
CA MET A 34 31.02 12.18 46.24
C MET A 34 29.67 12.12 45.52
N ALA A 35 28.82 11.41 46.16
CA ALA A 35 27.40 11.23 45.87
C ALA A 35 26.58 12.53 45.89
N GLY A 36 25.52 12.55 45.15
CA GLY A 36 24.36 13.27 45.64
C GLY A 36 23.53 14.01 44.60
N LEU A 37 22.30 13.56 44.48
CA LEU A 37 21.06 14.30 44.17
C LEU A 37 20.75 14.74 42.74
N ILE A 38 19.86 13.96 42.12
CA ILE A 38 18.49 14.31 41.69
C ILE A 38 18.36 15.58 40.84
N GLY A 39 18.03 15.39 39.60
CA GLY A 39 17.50 16.43 38.72
C GLY A 39 17.07 15.78 37.42
N GLY A 40 15.81 15.34 37.37
CA GLY A 40 15.23 14.75 36.16
C GLY A 40 15.19 15.77 35.04
N LEU A 41 15.60 15.34 33.86
CA LEU A 41 15.25 15.92 32.59
C LEU A 41 14.64 14.79 31.77
N LEU A 42 13.32 14.85 31.67
CA LEU A 42 12.50 14.06 30.76
C LEU A 42 12.97 14.33 29.35
N GLY A 43 13.72 13.41 28.78
CA GLY A 43 13.93 13.26 27.37
C GLY A 43 12.74 12.49 26.82
N CYS A 44 11.91 13.14 26.01
CA CYS A 44 10.91 12.48 25.19
C CYS A 44 11.63 11.65 24.12
N GLY A 45 11.99 10.41 24.46
CA GLY A 45 12.23 9.37 23.51
C GLY A 45 10.88 8.67 23.30
N GLY A 46 10.37 8.68 22.07
CA GLY A 46 9.21 7.87 21.72
C GLY A 46 9.49 6.39 22.05
N PRO A 47 8.46 5.60 22.37
CA PRO A 47 8.67 4.21 22.73
C PRO A 47 9.22 3.45 21.50
N SER A 48 10.52 3.21 21.50
CA SER A 48 11.08 2.10 20.77
C SER A 48 10.42 0.86 21.36
N VAL A 49 9.59 0.18 20.59
CA VAL A 49 9.03 -1.13 20.93
C VAL A 49 10.21 -2.08 20.98
N THR A 50 10.84 -2.17 22.13
CA THR A 50 11.79 -3.23 22.43
C THR A 50 10.98 -4.52 22.54
N MET A 51 11.27 -5.50 21.67
CA MET A 51 10.94 -6.90 21.89
C MET A 51 11.73 -7.39 23.11
N ASP A 52 11.32 -6.97 24.29
CA ASP A 52 11.94 -7.36 25.55
C ASP A 52 11.02 -8.37 26.25
N GLN A 53 10.74 -9.48 25.55
CA GLN A 53 10.36 -10.69 26.26
C GLN A 53 11.64 -11.50 26.43
N ASP A 54 12.00 -11.75 27.69
CA ASP A 54 13.14 -12.55 28.07
C ASP A 54 13.13 -13.88 27.29
N PRO A 55 14.18 -14.20 26.52
CA PRO A 55 14.25 -15.48 25.79
C PRO A 55 14.00 -16.72 26.69
N SER A 56 14.25 -16.59 27.99
CA SER A 56 13.97 -17.65 28.95
C SER A 56 12.47 -17.92 29.13
N ALA A 57 11.60 -16.91 29.02
CA ALA A 57 10.16 -17.10 29.16
C ALA A 57 9.58 -17.91 28.00
N PHE A 58 10.10 -17.74 26.78
CA PHE A 58 9.70 -18.57 25.64
C PHE A 58 10.16 -20.02 25.79
N ALA A 59 11.37 -20.27 26.35
CA ALA A 59 11.88 -21.62 26.53
C ALA A 59 11.06 -22.42 27.57
N GLU A 60 10.64 -21.81 28.64
CA GLU A 60 9.78 -22.46 29.65
C GLU A 60 8.39 -22.79 29.08
N GLU A 61 7.82 -21.87 28.30
CA GLU A 61 6.52 -22.09 27.66
C GLU A 61 6.59 -23.15 26.56
N GLU A 62 7.66 -23.13 25.75
CA GLU A 62 7.94 -24.16 24.73
C GLU A 62 7.97 -25.54 25.38
N GLN A 63 8.78 -25.71 26.42
CA GLN A 63 8.89 -27.01 27.13
C GLN A 63 7.54 -27.47 27.69
N ARG A 64 6.75 -26.58 28.26
CA ARG A 64 5.41 -26.90 28.80
C ARG A 64 4.45 -27.36 27.68
N LEU A 65 4.50 -26.73 26.52
CA LEU A 65 3.68 -27.10 25.36
C LEU A 65 4.15 -28.43 24.75
N GLU A 66 5.45 -28.70 24.71
CA GLU A 66 6.00 -29.97 24.25
C GLU A 66 5.61 -31.13 25.20
N ASP A 67 5.67 -30.90 26.50
CA ASP A 67 5.20 -31.89 27.49
C ASP A 67 3.71 -32.19 27.29
N ARG A 68 2.87 -31.15 27.08
CA ARG A 68 1.43 -31.31 26.78
C ARG A 68 1.19 -32.08 25.50
N LEU A 69 1.97 -31.82 24.44
CA LEU A 69 1.90 -32.52 23.17
C LEU A 69 2.44 -33.96 23.23
N SER A 70 3.32 -34.26 24.19
CA SER A 70 3.74 -35.65 24.46
C SER A 70 2.59 -36.50 24.97
N ASP A 71 1.70 -35.92 25.79
CA ASP A 71 0.51 -36.59 26.30
C ASP A 71 -0.67 -36.57 25.29
N THR A 72 -0.79 -35.46 24.53
CA THR A 72 -1.87 -35.24 23.55
C THR A 72 -1.32 -34.67 22.25
N PRO A 73 -0.79 -35.52 21.35
CA PRO A 73 -0.09 -35.09 20.12
C PRO A 73 -0.94 -34.26 19.16
N ASP A 74 -2.26 -34.40 19.18
CA ASP A 74 -3.20 -33.71 18.29
C ASP A 74 -3.89 -32.51 18.97
N ASP A 75 -3.34 -32.01 20.07
CA ASP A 75 -3.86 -30.81 20.72
C ASP A 75 -3.63 -29.57 19.85
N GLY A 76 -4.65 -29.22 19.07
CA GLY A 76 -4.57 -28.10 18.12
C GLY A 76 -4.30 -26.74 18.76
N GLU A 77 -4.64 -26.56 20.05
CA GLU A 77 -4.34 -25.33 20.77
C GLU A 77 -2.87 -25.26 21.18
N ALA A 78 -2.34 -26.34 21.74
CA ALA A 78 -0.93 -26.43 22.06
C ALA A 78 -0.04 -26.34 20.82
N LEU A 79 -0.42 -26.96 19.71
CA LEU A 79 0.27 -26.86 18.42
C LEU A 79 0.26 -25.42 17.88
N ARG A 80 -0.87 -24.69 17.98
CA ARG A 80 -0.97 -23.28 17.58
C ARG A 80 -0.02 -22.41 18.40
N ASP A 81 -0.06 -22.56 19.73
CA ASP A 81 0.72 -21.73 20.62
C ASP A 81 2.21 -22.03 20.49
N LEU A 82 2.60 -23.29 20.32
CA LEU A 82 3.96 -23.68 20.02
C LEU A 82 4.44 -23.09 18.68
N GLY A 83 3.63 -23.17 17.65
CA GLY A 83 3.93 -22.54 16.35
C GLY A 83 4.11 -21.04 16.44
N SER A 84 3.34 -20.35 17.30
CA SER A 84 3.52 -18.92 17.54
C SER A 84 4.84 -18.59 18.25
N ILE A 85 5.33 -19.46 19.14
CA ILE A 85 6.65 -19.34 19.78
C ILE A 85 7.75 -19.53 18.74
N TYR A 86 7.66 -20.54 17.87
CA TYR A 86 8.64 -20.78 16.82
C TYR A 86 8.78 -19.60 15.87
N LEU A 87 7.66 -18.92 15.50
CA LEU A 87 7.72 -17.69 14.71
C LEU A 87 8.50 -16.56 15.42
N ARG A 88 8.32 -16.41 16.74
CA ARG A 88 8.99 -15.37 17.54
C ARG A 88 10.46 -15.69 17.81
N THR A 89 10.82 -16.95 17.75
CA THR A 89 12.20 -17.43 17.94
C THR A 89 12.92 -17.69 16.61
N ASP A 90 12.40 -17.16 15.49
CA ASP A 90 12.97 -17.26 14.13
C ASP A 90 13.20 -18.72 13.68
N ARG A 91 12.20 -19.56 13.94
CA ARG A 91 12.16 -20.99 13.56
C ARG A 91 10.97 -21.27 12.63
N PRO A 92 10.96 -20.68 11.41
CA PRO A 92 9.76 -20.69 10.56
C PRO A 92 9.35 -22.07 10.04
N SER A 93 10.29 -22.96 9.81
CA SER A 93 9.97 -24.32 9.34
C SER A 93 9.23 -25.11 10.41
N GLU A 94 9.70 -25.05 11.65
CA GLU A 94 9.06 -25.71 12.79
C GLU A 94 7.69 -25.07 13.09
N ALA A 95 7.60 -23.75 12.98
CA ALA A 95 6.33 -23.04 13.08
C ALA A 95 5.32 -23.53 12.03
N TYR A 96 5.75 -23.62 10.76
CA TYR A 96 4.90 -24.11 9.69
C TYR A 96 4.38 -25.52 9.96
N ASP A 97 5.23 -26.45 10.39
CA ASP A 97 4.85 -27.83 10.64
C ASP A 97 3.87 -27.96 11.83
N ALA A 98 4.11 -27.24 12.92
CA ALA A 98 3.21 -27.22 14.07
C ALA A 98 1.87 -26.59 13.71
N LEU A 99 1.87 -25.44 13.03
CA LEU A 99 0.65 -24.71 12.64
C LEU A 99 -0.16 -25.43 11.56
N LYS A 100 0.49 -26.15 10.64
CA LYS A 100 -0.19 -27.01 9.67
C LYS A 100 -0.97 -28.13 10.37
N LYS A 101 -0.41 -28.73 11.44
CA LYS A 101 -1.13 -29.71 12.27
C LYS A 101 -2.26 -29.04 13.05
N ALA A 102 -2.02 -27.86 13.64
CA ALA A 102 -3.06 -27.09 14.32
C ALA A 102 -4.23 -26.78 13.38
N TYR A 103 -3.95 -26.38 12.13
CA TYR A 103 -4.96 -26.09 11.11
C TYR A 103 -5.83 -27.30 10.78
N SER A 104 -5.28 -28.50 10.72
CA SER A 104 -6.07 -29.73 10.50
C SER A 104 -7.07 -30.02 11.63
N GLN A 105 -6.82 -29.53 12.84
CA GLN A 105 -7.70 -29.70 14.01
C GLN A 105 -8.64 -28.51 14.20
N ARG A 106 -8.21 -27.31 13.79
CA ARG A 106 -8.90 -26.03 14.04
C ARG A 106 -8.84 -25.12 12.81
N PRO A 107 -9.46 -25.50 11.69
CA PRO A 107 -9.35 -24.76 10.42
C PRO A 107 -9.93 -23.35 10.49
N ASP A 108 -10.91 -23.09 11.37
CA ASP A 108 -11.62 -21.82 11.51
C ASP A 108 -11.04 -20.94 12.65
N ASP A 109 -9.97 -21.37 13.33
CA ASP A 109 -9.36 -20.56 14.39
C ASP A 109 -8.58 -19.40 13.80
N PRO A 110 -8.99 -18.12 14.06
CA PRO A 110 -8.33 -16.96 13.48
C PRO A 110 -6.83 -16.85 13.80
N LYS A 111 -6.42 -17.35 14.98
CA LYS A 111 -5.00 -17.38 15.37
C LYS A 111 -4.22 -18.37 14.54
N VAL A 112 -4.79 -19.55 14.29
CA VAL A 112 -4.18 -20.58 13.46
C VAL A 112 -4.02 -20.06 12.03
N LEU A 113 -5.07 -19.49 11.45
CA LEU A 113 -5.05 -18.91 10.10
C LEU A 113 -3.96 -17.84 9.97
N PHE A 114 -3.91 -16.93 10.93
CA PHE A 114 -2.96 -15.82 10.92
C PHE A 114 -1.51 -16.31 11.06
N TYR A 115 -1.22 -17.14 12.07
CA TYR A 115 0.15 -17.61 12.31
C TYR A 115 0.63 -18.58 11.21
N LEU A 116 -0.24 -19.47 10.70
CA LEU A 116 0.09 -20.34 9.57
C LEU A 116 0.36 -19.51 8.30
N GLY A 117 -0.40 -18.43 8.09
CA GLY A 117 -0.15 -17.48 7.02
C GLY A 117 1.24 -16.85 7.12
N LEU A 118 1.64 -16.38 8.30
CA LEU A 118 2.98 -15.83 8.54
C LEU A 118 4.09 -16.87 8.35
N ALA A 119 3.90 -18.08 8.90
CA ALA A 119 4.86 -19.17 8.72
C ALA A 119 5.00 -19.55 7.24
N SER A 120 3.88 -19.63 6.52
CA SER A 120 3.87 -19.88 5.06
C SER A 120 4.65 -18.83 4.28
N GLU A 121 4.49 -17.56 4.65
CA GLU A 121 5.23 -16.45 4.03
C GLU A 121 6.73 -16.56 4.29
N GLN A 122 7.16 -16.87 5.55
CA GLN A 122 8.57 -16.98 5.93
C GLN A 122 9.27 -18.16 5.24
N VAL A 123 8.56 -19.28 5.06
CA VAL A 123 9.12 -20.42 4.32
C VAL A 123 8.98 -20.29 2.80
N GLY A 124 8.59 -19.11 2.30
CA GLY A 124 8.52 -18.81 0.87
C GLY A 124 7.24 -19.25 0.16
N ARG A 125 6.27 -19.85 0.88
CA ARG A 125 4.98 -20.32 0.32
C ARG A 125 3.96 -19.18 0.22
N ARG A 126 4.25 -18.18 -0.61
CA ARG A 126 3.48 -16.94 -0.70
C ARG A 126 2.03 -17.12 -1.14
N GLU A 127 1.77 -18.04 -2.07
CA GLU A 127 0.41 -18.33 -2.52
C GLU A 127 -0.43 -18.96 -1.42
N ALA A 128 0.17 -19.87 -0.63
CA ALA A 128 -0.50 -20.44 0.53
C ALA A 128 -0.79 -19.34 1.58
N ALA A 129 0.15 -18.44 1.83
CA ALA A 129 -0.06 -17.32 2.72
C ALA A 129 -1.21 -16.41 2.24
N LEU A 130 -1.27 -16.08 0.95
CA LEU A 130 -2.37 -15.30 0.36
C LEU A 130 -3.72 -16.02 0.49
N LYS A 131 -3.78 -17.34 0.26
CA LYS A 131 -5.02 -18.12 0.46
C LYS A 131 -5.48 -18.08 1.91
N LEU A 132 -4.56 -18.22 2.87
CA LEU A 132 -4.88 -18.18 4.30
C LEU A 132 -5.34 -16.80 4.75
N PHE A 133 -4.58 -15.75 4.43
CA PHE A 133 -4.97 -14.38 4.77
C PHE A 133 -6.24 -13.93 4.05
N GLY A 134 -6.50 -14.43 2.83
CA GLY A 134 -7.73 -14.13 2.07
C GLY A 134 -9.03 -14.60 2.74
N GLN A 135 -8.93 -15.48 3.75
CA GLN A 135 -10.08 -15.91 4.56
C GLN A 135 -10.47 -14.89 5.66
N TYR A 136 -9.84 -13.70 5.67
CA TYR A 136 -10.14 -12.66 6.68
C TYR A 136 -11.64 -12.32 6.75
N GLY A 137 -12.37 -12.39 5.64
CA GLY A 137 -13.81 -12.14 5.58
C GLY A 137 -14.65 -13.13 6.39
N GLU A 138 -14.15 -14.34 6.66
CA GLU A 138 -14.79 -15.38 7.46
C GLU A 138 -14.51 -15.23 8.96
N VAL A 139 -13.53 -14.39 9.32
CA VAL A 139 -13.17 -14.09 10.71
C VAL A 139 -14.13 -13.04 11.28
N PRO A 140 -14.58 -13.18 12.56
CA PRO A 140 -15.44 -12.18 13.20
C PRO A 140 -14.92 -10.75 13.10
N GLU A 141 -15.82 -9.78 12.90
CA GLU A 141 -15.47 -8.37 12.67
C GLU A 141 -14.74 -7.70 13.83
N ASP A 142 -15.03 -8.11 15.04
CA ASP A 142 -14.41 -7.64 16.27
C ASP A 142 -13.04 -8.29 16.57
N SER A 143 -12.64 -9.26 15.76
CA SER A 143 -11.35 -9.93 15.92
C SER A 143 -10.22 -9.11 15.34
N LYS A 144 -9.20 -8.79 16.14
CA LYS A 144 -7.97 -8.16 15.62
C LYS A 144 -7.29 -8.98 14.53
N TYR A 145 -7.45 -10.31 14.55
CA TYR A 145 -6.87 -11.18 13.53
C TYR A 145 -7.49 -10.94 12.15
N ARG A 146 -8.79 -10.55 12.08
CA ARG A 146 -9.40 -10.11 10.83
C ARG A 146 -8.65 -8.92 10.23
N THR A 147 -8.42 -7.86 11.01
CA THR A 147 -7.68 -6.66 10.59
C THR A 147 -6.24 -6.99 10.17
N LEU A 148 -5.54 -7.82 10.96
CA LEU A 148 -4.17 -8.21 10.66
C LEU A 148 -4.07 -9.06 9.39
N MET A 149 -4.98 -10.02 9.20
CA MET A 149 -5.03 -10.87 8.00
C MET A 149 -5.37 -10.05 6.76
N GLU A 150 -6.35 -9.15 6.84
CA GLU A 150 -6.69 -8.25 5.75
C GLU A 150 -5.48 -7.39 5.35
N GLY A 151 -4.81 -6.80 6.34
CA GLY A 151 -3.61 -6.00 6.09
C GLY A 151 -2.49 -6.78 5.41
N ARG A 152 -2.21 -8.01 5.89
CA ARG A 152 -1.22 -8.91 5.24
C ARG A 152 -1.64 -9.30 3.84
N TYR A 153 -2.91 -9.64 3.62
CA TYR A 153 -3.44 -9.97 2.30
C TYR A 153 -3.23 -8.82 1.31
N GLN A 154 -3.63 -7.61 1.68
CA GLN A 154 -3.47 -6.41 0.85
C GLN A 154 -2.00 -6.11 0.56
N TRP A 155 -1.15 -6.21 1.58
CA TRP A 155 0.29 -6.01 1.44
C TRP A 155 0.93 -7.03 0.49
N LEU A 156 0.69 -8.32 0.70
CA LEU A 156 1.23 -9.40 -0.13
C LEU A 156 0.72 -9.31 -1.57
N SER A 157 -0.56 -8.96 -1.77
CA SER A 157 -1.14 -8.75 -3.10
C SER A 157 -0.43 -7.62 -3.85
N ARG A 158 -0.12 -6.50 -3.17
CA ARG A 158 0.69 -5.41 -3.76
C ARG A 158 2.10 -5.89 -4.12
N LYS A 159 2.77 -6.60 -3.20
CA LYS A 159 4.11 -7.15 -3.46
C LYS A 159 4.11 -8.18 -4.59
N GLN A 160 3.04 -8.93 -4.76
CA GLN A 160 2.88 -9.82 -5.90
C GLN A 160 2.71 -9.04 -7.20
N ALA A 161 1.87 -8.02 -7.23
CA ALA A 161 1.68 -7.16 -8.40
C ALA A 161 2.98 -6.46 -8.81
N GLU A 162 3.76 -5.93 -7.85
CA GLU A 162 5.08 -5.33 -8.10
C GLU A 162 6.04 -6.33 -8.76
N ARG A 163 6.15 -7.55 -8.23
CA ARG A 163 7.02 -8.60 -8.82
C ARG A 163 6.57 -8.99 -10.23
N GLN A 164 5.26 -9.17 -10.42
CA GLN A 164 4.71 -9.47 -11.75
C GLN A 164 5.00 -8.35 -12.74
N ALA A 165 4.87 -7.09 -12.32
CA ALA A 165 5.21 -5.93 -13.14
C ALA A 165 6.68 -5.94 -13.55
N GLN A 166 7.59 -6.19 -12.60
CA GLN A 166 9.03 -6.31 -12.85
C GLN A 166 9.35 -7.41 -13.87
N GLN A 167 8.73 -8.59 -13.71
CA GLN A 167 8.91 -9.71 -14.64
C GLN A 167 8.41 -9.37 -16.04
N LEU A 168 7.18 -8.85 -16.15
CA LEU A 168 6.58 -8.47 -17.44
C LEU A 168 7.41 -7.40 -18.17
N VAL A 169 7.87 -6.38 -17.47
CA VAL A 169 8.71 -5.32 -18.05
C VAL A 169 10.08 -5.87 -18.42
N ALA A 170 10.65 -6.76 -17.61
CA ALA A 170 11.95 -7.39 -17.95
C ALA A 170 11.84 -8.31 -19.17
N GLU A 171 10.75 -9.05 -19.32
CA GLU A 171 10.49 -9.88 -20.50
C GLU A 171 10.25 -9.01 -21.74
N GLU A 172 9.46 -7.95 -21.62
CA GLU A 172 9.21 -7.00 -22.71
C GLU A 172 10.51 -6.33 -23.19
N ARG A 173 11.42 -6.00 -22.27
CA ARG A 173 12.77 -5.47 -22.63
C ARG A 173 13.60 -6.47 -23.45
N LYS A 174 13.47 -7.77 -23.18
CA LYS A 174 14.18 -8.82 -23.94
C LYS A 174 13.57 -9.04 -25.32
N ARG A 175 12.25 -8.87 -25.46
CA ARG A 175 11.48 -9.06 -26.69
C ARG A 175 10.48 -7.93 -26.89
N PRO A 176 10.94 -6.75 -27.34
CA PRO A 176 10.08 -5.60 -27.52
C PRO A 176 8.88 -5.91 -28.42
N GLY A 177 7.67 -5.69 -27.92
CA GLY A 177 6.43 -5.93 -28.64
C GLY A 177 5.87 -7.34 -28.57
N GLU A 178 6.61 -8.32 -28.04
CA GLU A 178 6.15 -9.72 -27.91
C GLU A 178 5.70 -10.08 -26.48
N GLY A 179 6.10 -9.30 -25.46
CA GLY A 179 5.74 -9.54 -24.07
C GLY A 179 4.45 -8.83 -23.65
N GLY A 180 3.67 -9.47 -22.80
CA GLY A 180 2.45 -8.92 -22.22
C GLY A 180 1.36 -9.96 -22.07
N ALA A 181 0.28 -9.60 -21.39
CA ALA A 181 -0.92 -10.41 -21.32
C ALA A 181 -1.67 -10.36 -22.68
N ASP A 182 -2.51 -11.35 -22.93
CA ASP A 182 -3.41 -11.32 -24.09
C ASP A 182 -4.27 -10.04 -24.04
N VAL A 183 -4.12 -9.19 -25.06
CA VAL A 183 -4.82 -7.93 -25.14
C VAL A 183 -6.27 -8.19 -25.54
N SER A 184 -7.20 -7.80 -24.68
CA SER A 184 -8.64 -7.90 -24.95
C SER A 184 -9.24 -6.53 -25.20
N GLU A 185 -10.00 -6.38 -26.28
CA GLU A 185 -10.67 -5.11 -26.61
C GLU A 185 -11.67 -4.66 -25.54
N ASN A 186 -12.24 -5.59 -24.79
CA ASN A 186 -13.17 -5.31 -23.71
C ASN A 186 -12.47 -5.04 -22.37
N THR A 187 -11.13 -5.12 -22.31
CA THR A 187 -10.37 -4.78 -21.12
C THR A 187 -9.93 -3.33 -21.18
N VAL A 188 -10.30 -2.57 -20.17
CA VAL A 188 -10.06 -1.13 -20.06
C VAL A 188 -9.15 -0.86 -18.86
N ALA A 189 -8.13 -0.04 -19.04
CA ALA A 189 -7.35 0.50 -17.93
C ALA A 189 -7.59 2.01 -17.81
N VAL A 190 -7.86 2.49 -16.61
CA VAL A 190 -8.07 3.91 -16.31
C VAL A 190 -6.87 4.43 -15.56
N VAL A 191 -6.13 5.36 -16.16
CA VAL A 191 -4.95 5.95 -15.54
C VAL A 191 -5.30 7.25 -14.81
N PRO A 192 -4.53 7.64 -13.77
CA PRO A 192 -4.71 8.92 -13.09
C PRO A 192 -4.71 10.10 -14.08
N MET A 193 -5.59 11.07 -13.86
CA MET A 193 -5.69 12.27 -14.69
C MET A 193 -4.65 13.31 -14.27
N LYS A 194 -3.96 13.90 -15.25
CA LYS A 194 -2.94 14.92 -15.01
C LYS A 194 -3.57 16.27 -14.63
N TYR A 195 -3.14 16.84 -13.52
CA TYR A 195 -3.49 18.19 -13.14
C TYR A 195 -2.70 19.22 -13.97
N GLN A 196 -3.39 20.23 -14.53
CA GLN A 196 -2.80 21.31 -15.32
C GLN A 196 -2.80 22.65 -14.59
N GLY A 197 -3.33 22.71 -13.37
CA GLY A 197 -3.38 23.94 -12.57
C GLY A 197 -2.18 24.10 -11.64
N GLY A 198 -2.19 25.19 -10.86
CA GLY A 198 -1.13 25.52 -9.90
C GLY A 198 -1.56 25.45 -8.43
N ASP A 199 -2.80 25.11 -8.13
CA ASP A 199 -3.30 25.02 -6.75
C ASP A 199 -3.22 23.59 -6.26
N ASP A 200 -2.29 23.34 -5.32
CA ASP A 200 -1.99 22.02 -4.77
C ASP A 200 -3.20 21.29 -4.15
N GLN A 201 -4.21 22.06 -3.71
CA GLN A 201 -5.41 21.46 -3.13
C GLN A 201 -6.16 20.54 -4.09
N TYR A 202 -6.05 20.78 -5.40
CA TYR A 202 -6.71 19.98 -6.44
C TYR A 202 -5.81 18.90 -7.05
N GLN A 203 -4.52 18.85 -6.70
CA GLN A 203 -3.57 17.90 -7.31
C GLN A 203 -4.00 16.43 -7.19
N ALA A 204 -4.62 16.06 -6.07
CA ALA A 204 -5.05 14.69 -5.82
C ALA A 204 -6.33 14.30 -6.58
N LEU A 205 -7.12 15.29 -7.06
CA LEU A 205 -8.43 15.07 -7.69
C LEU A 205 -8.36 14.14 -8.90
N GLY A 206 -7.23 14.14 -9.63
CA GLY A 206 -7.03 13.24 -10.77
C GLY A 206 -7.08 11.76 -10.43
N ARG A 207 -6.71 11.39 -9.20
CA ARG A 207 -6.82 10.01 -8.70
C ARG A 207 -8.26 9.68 -8.33
N GLY A 208 -8.95 10.62 -7.70
CA GLY A 208 -10.37 10.46 -7.41
C GLY A 208 -11.21 10.28 -8.67
N LEU A 209 -10.98 11.12 -9.70
CA LEU A 209 -11.65 11.00 -11.00
C LEU A 209 -11.36 9.64 -11.66
N ALA A 210 -10.11 9.20 -11.66
CA ALA A 210 -9.76 7.89 -12.20
C ALA A 210 -10.44 6.74 -11.43
N GLU A 211 -10.54 6.84 -10.12
CA GLU A 211 -11.24 5.86 -9.28
C GLU A 211 -12.74 5.82 -9.60
N MET A 212 -13.40 6.99 -9.77
CA MET A 212 -14.80 7.05 -10.19
C MET A 212 -15.01 6.39 -11.56
N PHE A 213 -14.20 6.76 -12.57
CA PHE A 213 -14.28 6.10 -13.87
C PHE A 213 -14.04 4.59 -13.80
N THR A 214 -13.09 4.16 -12.94
CA THR A 214 -12.82 2.73 -12.71
C THR A 214 -14.04 2.03 -12.13
N THR A 215 -14.67 2.62 -11.12
CA THR A 215 -15.87 2.08 -10.47
C THR A 215 -17.03 2.00 -11.45
N ASP A 216 -17.33 3.08 -12.17
CA ASP A 216 -18.42 3.15 -13.12
C ASP A 216 -18.27 2.13 -14.25
N LEU A 217 -17.07 2.07 -14.86
CA LEU A 217 -16.79 1.12 -15.93
C LEU A 217 -16.80 -0.34 -15.43
N SER A 218 -16.49 -0.57 -14.14
CA SER A 218 -16.58 -1.90 -13.52
C SER A 218 -18.04 -2.38 -13.36
N ASN A 219 -18.99 -1.43 -13.27
CA ASN A 219 -20.42 -1.74 -13.24
C ASN A 219 -20.99 -2.16 -14.61
N VAL A 220 -20.20 -2.03 -15.70
CA VAL A 220 -20.60 -2.42 -17.04
C VAL A 220 -20.17 -3.87 -17.32
N GLY A 221 -21.11 -4.80 -17.27
CA GLY A 221 -20.84 -6.25 -17.30
C GLY A 221 -20.09 -6.78 -18.53
N ARG A 222 -20.04 -6.02 -19.63
CA ARG A 222 -19.27 -6.36 -20.84
C ARG A 222 -17.83 -5.91 -20.80
N LEU A 223 -17.47 -5.04 -19.85
CA LEU A 223 -16.12 -4.51 -19.69
C LEU A 223 -15.39 -5.25 -18.57
N LYS A 224 -14.10 -5.40 -18.73
CA LYS A 224 -13.19 -5.82 -17.67
C LYS A 224 -12.26 -4.66 -17.35
N VAL A 225 -12.30 -4.16 -16.14
CA VAL A 225 -11.44 -3.04 -15.74
C VAL A 225 -10.19 -3.56 -15.05
N VAL A 226 -9.04 -3.00 -15.42
CA VAL A 226 -7.75 -3.35 -14.80
C VAL A 226 -7.70 -2.84 -13.38
N GLU A 227 -7.34 -3.72 -12.45
CA GLU A 227 -7.20 -3.36 -11.03
C GLU A 227 -6.13 -2.28 -10.81
N ARG A 228 -6.45 -1.30 -9.96
CA ARG A 228 -5.57 -0.16 -9.64
C ARG A 228 -4.18 -0.58 -9.16
N VAL A 229 -4.09 -1.61 -8.32
CA VAL A 229 -2.81 -2.11 -7.79
C VAL A 229 -1.90 -2.62 -8.91
N ARG A 230 -2.46 -3.37 -9.87
CA ARG A 230 -1.72 -3.88 -11.04
C ARG A 230 -1.32 -2.75 -11.98
N LEU A 231 -2.23 -1.81 -12.23
CA LEU A 231 -1.95 -0.63 -13.05
C LEU A 231 -0.78 0.16 -12.45
N LYS A 232 -0.87 0.49 -11.15
CA LYS A 232 0.18 1.25 -10.46
C LYS A 232 1.53 0.54 -10.52
N ALA A 233 1.58 -0.75 -10.26
CA ALA A 233 2.82 -1.53 -10.31
C ALA A 233 3.50 -1.45 -11.69
N ILE A 234 2.74 -1.52 -12.78
CA ILE A 234 3.28 -1.37 -14.15
C ILE A 234 3.76 0.06 -14.42
N LEU A 235 2.99 1.08 -14.03
CA LEU A 235 3.38 2.48 -14.23
C LEU A 235 4.64 2.85 -13.46
N ASP A 236 4.77 2.38 -12.22
CA ASP A 236 5.94 2.59 -11.37
C ASP A 236 7.19 1.92 -11.97
N GLU A 237 7.08 0.66 -12.41
CA GLU A 237 8.21 -0.06 -13.03
C GLU A 237 8.66 0.60 -14.34
N LEU A 238 7.71 1.13 -15.11
CA LEU A 238 8.02 1.88 -16.34
C LEU A 238 8.59 3.28 -16.06
N LYS A 239 8.43 3.81 -14.86
CA LYS A 239 8.85 5.16 -14.44
C LYS A 239 8.33 6.26 -15.37
N LEU A 240 7.08 6.12 -15.79
CA LEU A 240 6.41 7.08 -16.67
C LEU A 240 5.90 8.28 -15.86
N ALA A 241 5.97 9.47 -16.45
CA ALA A 241 5.28 10.64 -15.92
C ALA A 241 3.77 10.55 -16.23
N GLU A 242 2.92 11.14 -15.39
CA GLU A 242 1.46 11.14 -15.57
C GLU A 242 1.03 11.71 -16.95
N SER A 243 1.83 12.63 -17.51
CA SER A 243 1.59 13.17 -18.86
C SER A 243 1.69 12.14 -19.97
N ASP A 244 2.44 11.06 -19.74
CA ASP A 244 2.86 10.13 -20.80
C ASP A 244 2.00 8.87 -20.83
N TYR A 245 1.09 8.67 -19.84
CA TYR A 245 0.32 7.43 -19.71
C TYR A 245 -0.51 7.09 -20.93
N VAL A 246 -1.13 8.09 -21.56
CA VAL A 246 -1.99 7.96 -22.74
C VAL A 246 -1.38 8.52 -24.02
N ASP A 247 -0.05 8.74 -24.04
CA ASP A 247 0.63 9.20 -25.24
C ASP A 247 0.72 8.10 -26.30
N GLN A 248 0.68 8.50 -27.57
CA GLN A 248 0.73 7.58 -28.71
C GLN A 248 1.92 6.61 -28.67
N SER A 249 3.03 7.05 -28.10
CA SER A 249 4.25 6.24 -27.97
C SER A 249 4.25 5.28 -26.79
N THR A 250 3.51 5.57 -25.72
CA THR A 250 3.54 4.82 -24.45
C THR A 250 2.28 3.99 -24.22
N ALA A 251 1.11 4.49 -24.63
CA ALA A 251 -0.16 3.80 -24.44
C ALA A 251 -0.19 2.36 -24.98
N PRO A 252 0.36 2.05 -26.19
CA PRO A 252 0.42 0.67 -26.67
C PRO A 252 1.26 -0.25 -25.78
N ARG A 253 2.34 0.26 -25.21
CA ARG A 253 3.21 -0.48 -24.32
C ARG A 253 2.55 -0.75 -22.97
N VAL A 254 2.01 0.29 -22.34
CA VAL A 254 1.28 0.18 -21.07
C VAL A 254 0.10 -0.78 -21.20
N GLY A 255 -0.73 -0.60 -22.24
CA GLY A 255 -1.89 -1.44 -22.47
C GLY A 255 -1.54 -2.91 -22.68
N ARG A 256 -0.52 -3.24 -23.48
CA ARG A 256 -0.06 -4.63 -23.65
C ARG A 256 0.40 -5.27 -22.34
N LEU A 257 1.19 -4.57 -21.55
CA LEU A 257 1.64 -5.08 -20.24
C LEU A 257 0.47 -5.34 -19.27
N LEU A 258 -0.60 -4.57 -19.40
CA LEU A 258 -1.83 -4.73 -18.61
C LEU A 258 -2.82 -5.74 -19.23
N GLY A 259 -2.66 -6.13 -20.48
CA GLY A 259 -3.66 -6.90 -21.24
C GLY A 259 -4.91 -6.09 -21.58
N ALA A 260 -4.81 -4.76 -21.55
CA ALA A 260 -5.90 -3.83 -21.83
C ALA A 260 -5.91 -3.46 -23.31
N GLY A 261 -7.09 -3.55 -23.96
CA GLY A 261 -7.28 -3.08 -25.34
C GLY A 261 -7.55 -1.59 -25.43
N ARG A 262 -7.97 -0.99 -24.34
CA ARG A 262 -8.30 0.44 -24.24
C ARG A 262 -7.65 1.06 -22.99
N LEU A 263 -7.08 2.27 -23.17
CA LEU A 263 -6.60 3.10 -22.09
C LEU A 263 -7.44 4.37 -22.01
N VAL A 264 -7.95 4.68 -20.83
CA VAL A 264 -8.66 5.92 -20.50
C VAL A 264 -7.76 6.75 -19.59
N GLY A 265 -7.56 8.01 -19.94
CA GLY A 265 -6.79 8.95 -19.17
C GLY A 265 -7.02 10.37 -19.67
N GLY A 266 -6.19 11.31 -19.27
CA GLY A 266 -6.35 12.68 -19.71
C GLY A 266 -5.77 13.69 -18.73
N SER A 267 -6.37 14.89 -18.74
CA SER A 267 -5.96 15.97 -17.87
C SER A 267 -7.17 16.77 -17.39
N TYR A 268 -6.97 17.51 -16.32
CA TYR A 268 -7.97 18.42 -15.80
C TYR A 268 -7.34 19.72 -15.29
N LEU A 269 -8.16 20.76 -15.25
CA LEU A 269 -7.83 22.06 -14.71
C LEU A 269 -9.00 22.51 -13.82
N VAL A 270 -8.70 23.05 -12.65
CA VAL A 270 -9.65 23.82 -11.84
C VAL A 270 -9.22 25.28 -11.93
N ALA A 271 -10.05 26.11 -12.56
CA ALA A 271 -9.80 27.51 -12.77
C ALA A 271 -10.51 28.32 -11.68
N ASP A 272 -9.78 29.22 -11.03
CA ASP A 272 -10.28 30.16 -10.01
C ASP A 272 -11.06 29.48 -8.85
N GLY A 273 -10.86 28.17 -8.66
CA GLY A 273 -11.55 27.35 -7.65
C GLY A 273 -13.03 27.06 -7.95
N GLU A 274 -13.55 27.47 -9.09
CA GLU A 274 -14.96 27.39 -9.44
C GLU A 274 -15.25 26.54 -10.68
N GLU A 275 -14.46 26.66 -11.75
CA GLU A 275 -14.68 25.95 -13.01
C GLU A 275 -13.75 24.76 -13.15
N VAL A 276 -14.29 23.57 -13.34
CA VAL A 276 -13.53 22.37 -13.72
C VAL A 276 -13.60 22.14 -15.23
N ARG A 277 -12.46 21.89 -15.84
CA ARG A 277 -12.31 21.47 -17.25
C ARG A 277 -11.68 20.10 -17.26
N LEU A 278 -12.32 19.16 -17.93
CA LEU A 278 -11.88 17.78 -18.03
C LEU A 278 -11.65 17.43 -19.48
N GLN A 279 -10.45 16.98 -19.81
CA GLN A 279 -10.07 16.50 -21.13
C GLN A 279 -9.76 15.01 -21.03
N VAL A 280 -10.63 14.18 -21.57
CA VAL A 280 -10.49 12.73 -21.54
C VAL A 280 -10.07 12.21 -22.89
N THR A 281 -9.12 11.30 -22.88
CA THR A 281 -8.57 10.63 -24.07
C THR A 281 -8.73 9.13 -23.90
N LEU A 282 -9.30 8.48 -24.92
CA LEU A 282 -9.25 7.03 -25.10
C LEU A 282 -8.15 6.71 -26.09
N ALA A 283 -7.28 5.77 -25.72
CA ALA A 283 -6.26 5.23 -26.63
C ALA A 283 -6.59 3.78 -26.98
N ASN A 284 -6.53 3.45 -28.26
CA ASN A 284 -6.56 2.07 -28.74
C ASN A 284 -5.15 1.48 -28.62
N VAL A 285 -5.00 0.44 -27.83
CA VAL A 285 -3.69 -0.17 -27.54
C VAL A 285 -3.10 -0.88 -28.77
N ALA A 286 -3.94 -1.49 -29.60
CA ALA A 286 -3.48 -2.22 -30.78
C ALA A 286 -2.90 -1.31 -31.87
N THR A 287 -3.51 -0.14 -32.09
CA THR A 287 -3.10 0.81 -33.13
C THR A 287 -2.25 1.96 -32.62
N GLY A 288 -2.27 2.23 -31.31
CA GLY A 288 -1.68 3.41 -30.70
C GLY A 288 -2.45 4.71 -31.02
N GLU A 289 -3.57 4.61 -31.71
CA GLU A 289 -4.37 5.77 -32.06
C GLU A 289 -5.15 6.27 -30.86
N ARG A 290 -5.22 7.58 -30.70
CA ARG A 290 -6.18 8.23 -29.81
C ARG A 290 -7.51 8.27 -30.53
N LEU A 291 -8.55 7.76 -29.88
CA LEU A 291 -9.91 7.94 -30.36
C LEU A 291 -10.24 9.45 -30.33
N PRO A 292 -11.27 9.89 -31.10
CA PRO A 292 -11.66 11.28 -31.10
C PRO A 292 -11.79 11.79 -29.65
N GLN A 293 -11.13 12.92 -29.37
CA GLN A 293 -11.19 13.53 -28.03
C GLN A 293 -12.66 13.83 -27.71
N LEU A 294 -13.08 13.45 -26.51
CA LEU A 294 -14.37 13.92 -26.00
C LEU A 294 -14.33 15.44 -25.99
N ASP A 295 -15.41 16.08 -26.48
CA ASP A 295 -15.52 17.53 -26.49
C ASP A 295 -15.13 18.11 -25.14
N ASP A 296 -14.56 19.34 -25.15
CA ASP A 296 -14.09 20.03 -23.94
C ASP A 296 -15.20 20.10 -22.88
N GLN A 297 -15.08 19.25 -21.89
CA GLN A 297 -16.08 19.05 -20.85
C GLN A 297 -15.84 20.04 -19.72
N ARG A 298 -16.82 20.93 -19.47
CA ARG A 298 -16.74 21.97 -18.45
C ARG A 298 -17.96 21.97 -17.56
N ALA A 299 -17.74 22.29 -16.30
CA ALA A 299 -18.81 22.53 -15.34
C ALA A 299 -18.29 23.44 -14.20
N ASN A 300 -19.21 23.96 -13.41
CA ASN A 300 -18.84 24.45 -12.08
C ASN A 300 -18.35 23.26 -11.24
N LEU A 301 -17.39 23.50 -10.35
CA LEU A 301 -16.81 22.46 -9.49
C LEU A 301 -17.90 21.75 -8.64
N ASP A 302 -18.93 22.48 -8.23
CA ASP A 302 -20.07 21.88 -7.50
C ASP A 302 -20.86 20.85 -8.33
N ASN A 303 -20.75 20.91 -9.66
CA ASN A 303 -21.37 19.96 -10.59
C ASN A 303 -20.35 18.94 -11.15
N LEU A 304 -19.27 18.68 -10.42
CA LEU A 304 -18.21 17.76 -10.84
C LEU A 304 -18.74 16.36 -11.10
N PHE A 305 -19.63 15.86 -10.25
CA PHE A 305 -20.17 14.51 -10.37
C PHE A 305 -21.07 14.35 -11.60
N ASP A 306 -21.91 15.36 -11.88
CA ASP A 306 -22.70 15.39 -13.14
C ASP A 306 -21.80 15.45 -14.38
N LEU A 307 -20.71 16.20 -14.31
CA LEU A 307 -19.72 16.25 -15.37
C LEU A 307 -19.07 14.89 -15.59
N GLN A 308 -18.64 14.24 -14.53
CA GLN A 308 -18.00 12.93 -14.55
C GLN A 308 -18.96 11.87 -15.11
N THR A 309 -20.22 11.83 -14.67
CA THR A 309 -21.26 10.92 -15.20
C THR A 309 -21.44 11.09 -16.71
N ARG A 310 -21.56 12.34 -17.20
CA ARG A 310 -21.65 12.60 -18.66
C ARG A 310 -20.44 12.10 -19.42
N VAL A 311 -19.24 12.28 -18.85
CA VAL A 311 -17.99 11.79 -19.43
C VAL A 311 -17.96 10.27 -19.45
N THR A 312 -18.39 9.60 -18.38
CA THR A 312 -18.51 8.12 -18.34
C THR A 312 -19.41 7.60 -19.45
N PHE A 313 -20.60 8.19 -19.65
CA PHE A 313 -21.47 7.80 -20.73
C PHE A 313 -20.82 8.00 -22.12
N SER A 314 -20.09 9.09 -22.30
CA SER A 314 -19.36 9.34 -23.53
C SER A 314 -18.23 8.32 -23.76
N ILE A 315 -17.55 7.89 -22.70
CA ILE A 315 -16.54 6.82 -22.76
C ILE A 315 -17.20 5.50 -23.20
N VAL A 316 -18.30 5.12 -22.55
CA VAL A 316 -19.04 3.88 -22.86
C VAL A 316 -19.55 3.88 -24.30
N ASP A 317 -20.09 5.00 -24.78
CA ASP A 317 -20.54 5.16 -26.15
C ASP A 317 -19.39 4.99 -27.17
N GLN A 318 -18.22 5.61 -26.89
CA GLN A 318 -17.01 5.44 -27.72
C GLN A 318 -16.46 4.00 -27.71
N LEU A 319 -16.69 3.25 -26.62
CA LEU A 319 -16.36 1.85 -26.52
C LEU A 319 -17.35 0.95 -27.29
N GLY A 320 -18.46 1.52 -27.77
CA GLY A 320 -19.50 0.79 -28.51
C GLY A 320 -20.32 -0.16 -27.65
N VAL A 321 -20.44 0.13 -26.33
CA VAL A 321 -21.14 -0.71 -25.36
C VAL A 321 -22.53 -0.14 -25.07
N GLU A 322 -23.56 -0.96 -25.28
CA GLU A 322 -24.92 -0.63 -24.86
C GLU A 322 -25.15 -0.97 -23.40
N LEU A 323 -25.59 0.02 -22.62
CA LEU A 323 -25.88 -0.13 -21.21
C LEU A 323 -27.30 -0.65 -20.97
N THR A 324 -27.45 -1.56 -20.04
CA THR A 324 -28.73 -1.91 -19.45
C THR A 324 -29.24 -0.76 -18.56
N PRO A 325 -30.57 -0.70 -18.27
CA PRO A 325 -31.09 0.30 -17.34
C PRO A 325 -30.45 0.28 -15.96
N GLN A 326 -30.05 -0.91 -15.46
CA GLN A 326 -29.37 -1.07 -14.17
C GLN A 326 -27.96 -0.51 -14.19
N GLU A 327 -27.18 -0.82 -15.22
CA GLU A 327 -25.82 -0.29 -15.40
C GLU A 327 -25.84 1.24 -15.51
N ARG A 328 -26.83 1.79 -16.25
CA ARG A 328 -27.02 3.24 -16.35
C ARG A 328 -27.32 3.87 -15.00
N ALA A 329 -28.25 3.30 -14.22
CA ALA A 329 -28.58 3.79 -12.90
C ALA A 329 -27.38 3.73 -11.94
N ALA A 330 -26.56 2.67 -12.02
CA ALA A 330 -25.35 2.54 -11.21
C ALA A 330 -24.28 3.61 -11.54
N ILE A 331 -24.17 4.01 -12.82
CA ILE A 331 -23.27 5.11 -13.24
C ILE A 331 -23.81 6.49 -12.81
N GLU A 332 -25.14 6.66 -12.74
CA GLU A 332 -25.80 7.89 -12.30
C GLU A 332 -25.72 8.10 -10.79
N GLU A 333 -25.36 7.07 -10.01
CA GLU A 333 -25.23 7.12 -8.57
C GLU A 333 -23.86 7.68 -8.15
N ALA A 334 -23.83 8.95 -7.74
CA ALA A 334 -22.60 9.58 -7.27
C ALA A 334 -22.21 9.03 -5.88
N PRO A 335 -20.92 8.75 -5.62
CA PRO A 335 -20.46 8.17 -4.34
C PRO A 335 -20.61 9.14 -3.16
N THR A 336 -20.68 10.43 -3.43
CA THR A 336 -20.90 11.53 -2.48
C THR A 336 -21.46 12.75 -3.21
N GLN A 337 -22.13 13.64 -2.50
CA GLN A 337 -22.53 14.96 -3.00
C GLN A 337 -21.58 16.06 -2.54
N SER A 338 -20.59 15.76 -1.71
CA SER A 338 -19.66 16.72 -1.14
C SER A 338 -18.34 16.76 -1.89
N ILE A 339 -18.07 17.84 -2.60
CA ILE A 339 -16.77 18.08 -3.24
C ILE A 339 -15.63 18.04 -2.19
N GLN A 340 -15.86 18.58 -0.99
CA GLN A 340 -14.83 18.58 0.05
C GLN A 340 -14.53 17.17 0.56
N ALA A 341 -15.55 16.32 0.74
CA ALA A 341 -15.35 14.91 1.07
C ALA A 341 -14.58 14.19 -0.05
N PHE A 342 -14.93 14.46 -1.29
CA PHE A 342 -14.25 13.85 -2.44
C PHE A 342 -12.80 14.32 -2.61
N LEU A 343 -12.48 15.57 -2.31
CA LEU A 343 -11.09 16.07 -2.28
C LEU A 343 -10.28 15.39 -1.17
N ALA A 344 -10.85 15.20 0.01
CA ALA A 344 -10.21 14.46 1.10
C ALA A 344 -9.99 12.99 0.69
N TYR A 345 -11.00 12.32 0.14
CA TYR A 345 -10.88 10.97 -0.40
C TYR A 345 -9.78 10.84 -1.45
N SER A 346 -9.71 11.78 -2.39
CA SER A 346 -8.68 11.82 -3.44
C SER A 346 -7.27 11.96 -2.87
N ARG A 347 -7.11 12.73 -1.78
CA ARG A 347 -5.82 12.80 -1.04
C ARG A 347 -5.49 11.47 -0.38
N GLY A 348 -6.48 10.77 0.19
CA GLY A 348 -6.31 9.41 0.70
C GLY A 348 -5.77 8.46 -0.37
N LEU A 349 -6.34 8.48 -1.58
CA LEU A 349 -5.85 7.69 -2.73
C LEU A 349 -4.41 8.05 -3.10
N MET A 350 -4.05 9.34 -3.02
CA MET A 350 -2.69 9.79 -3.32
C MET A 350 -1.68 9.28 -2.29
N GLU A 351 -2.00 9.33 -1.00
CA GLU A 351 -1.13 8.80 0.06
C GLU A 351 -1.03 7.27 0.00
N GLU A 352 -2.13 6.58 -0.35
CA GLU A 352 -2.12 5.14 -0.60
C GLU A 352 -1.19 4.75 -1.76
N ASP A 353 -1.15 5.54 -2.84
CA ASP A 353 -0.21 5.35 -3.95
C ASP A 353 1.26 5.54 -3.53
N ARG A 354 1.51 6.39 -2.56
CA ARG A 354 2.84 6.62 -1.97
C ARG A 354 3.25 5.54 -0.96
N GLY A 355 2.30 4.67 -0.58
CA GLY A 355 2.50 3.66 0.46
C GLY A 355 2.31 4.20 1.88
N ASN A 356 1.81 5.42 2.05
CA ASN A 356 1.59 6.08 3.34
C ASN A 356 0.20 5.72 3.88
N PHE A 357 -0.01 4.46 4.28
CA PHE A 357 -1.34 3.95 4.64
C PHE A 357 -1.95 4.63 5.86
N GLY A 358 -1.14 5.00 6.87
CA GLY A 358 -1.62 5.76 8.02
C GLY A 358 -2.20 7.12 7.60
N ALA A 359 -1.47 7.88 6.79
CA ALA A 359 -1.96 9.16 6.26
C ALA A 359 -3.17 8.97 5.32
N ALA A 360 -3.20 7.91 4.53
CA ALA A 360 -4.35 7.59 3.69
C ALA A 360 -5.61 7.33 4.55
N ALA A 361 -5.48 6.56 5.64
CA ALA A 361 -6.57 6.29 6.57
C ALA A 361 -7.13 7.59 7.20
N GLU A 362 -6.25 8.53 7.58
CA GLU A 362 -6.66 9.84 8.12
C GLU A 362 -7.46 10.65 7.11
N TYR A 363 -7.04 10.71 5.84
CA TYR A 363 -7.78 11.42 4.80
C TYR A 363 -9.12 10.76 4.46
N TYR A 364 -9.20 9.44 4.44
CA TYR A 364 -10.47 8.73 4.26
C TYR A 364 -11.42 8.95 5.44
N GLN A 365 -10.90 8.97 6.67
CA GLN A 365 -11.69 9.32 7.86
C GLN A 365 -12.17 10.77 7.78
N GLN A 366 -11.35 11.71 7.32
CA GLN A 366 -11.76 13.10 7.08
C GLN A 366 -12.90 13.17 6.06
N ALA A 367 -12.80 12.43 4.96
CA ALA A 367 -13.87 12.36 3.95
C ALA A 367 -15.18 11.85 4.57
N GLN A 368 -15.13 10.83 5.41
CA GLN A 368 -16.28 10.26 6.11
C GLN A 368 -16.85 11.23 7.18
N GLN A 369 -16.00 12.02 7.85
CA GLN A 369 -16.48 13.05 8.79
C GLN A 369 -17.25 14.16 8.08
N ILE A 370 -16.83 14.52 6.84
CA ILE A 370 -17.52 15.52 6.01
C ILE A 370 -18.81 14.96 5.43
N ASP A 371 -18.79 13.72 4.94
CA ASP A 371 -19.95 13.01 4.43
C ASP A 371 -20.01 11.58 5.03
N PRO A 372 -20.81 11.37 6.08
CA PRO A 372 -20.96 10.06 6.73
C PRO A 372 -21.54 8.96 5.84
N ASN A 373 -22.18 9.32 4.71
CA ASN A 373 -22.76 8.36 3.77
C ASN A 373 -21.78 7.97 2.66
N PHE A 374 -20.55 8.48 2.67
CA PHE A 374 -19.55 8.16 1.69
C PHE A 374 -18.93 6.75 1.96
N GLU A 375 -19.64 5.69 1.54
CA GLU A 375 -19.29 4.31 1.83
C GLU A 375 -17.89 3.93 1.32
N GLN A 376 -17.49 4.39 0.12
CA GLN A 376 -16.17 4.10 -0.42
C GLN A 376 -15.05 4.68 0.46
N ALA A 377 -15.27 5.86 1.06
CA ALA A 377 -14.30 6.45 2.00
C ALA A 377 -14.20 5.60 3.27
N GLN A 378 -15.31 5.08 3.76
CA GLN A 378 -15.33 4.17 4.91
C GLN A 378 -14.56 2.87 4.63
N GLN A 379 -14.86 2.22 3.51
CA GLN A 379 -14.21 0.96 3.11
C GLN A 379 -12.71 1.13 2.90
N ARG A 380 -12.31 2.19 2.18
CA ARG A 380 -10.88 2.48 1.96
C ARG A 380 -10.17 2.85 3.25
N GLY A 381 -10.81 3.58 4.14
CA GLY A 381 -10.28 3.92 5.46
C GLY A 381 -10.00 2.68 6.31
N GLN A 382 -10.93 1.73 6.33
CA GLN A 382 -10.75 0.44 6.99
C GLN A 382 -9.59 -0.37 6.38
N GLN A 383 -9.55 -0.48 5.04
CA GLN A 383 -8.46 -1.16 4.34
C GLN A 383 -7.09 -0.53 4.61
N ALA A 384 -6.99 0.80 4.55
CA ALA A 384 -5.75 1.49 4.84
C ALA A 384 -5.29 1.28 6.29
N THR A 385 -6.22 1.31 7.25
CA THR A 385 -5.96 0.99 8.66
C THR A 385 -5.50 -0.46 8.82
N SER A 386 -6.11 -1.40 8.10
CA SER A 386 -5.71 -2.81 8.13
C SER A 386 -4.29 -3.00 7.57
N VAL A 387 -3.93 -2.30 6.47
CA VAL A 387 -2.58 -2.35 5.92
C VAL A 387 -1.56 -1.71 6.85
N GLU A 388 -1.90 -0.62 7.53
CA GLU A 388 -1.02 -0.02 8.55
C GLU A 388 -0.77 -0.99 9.72
N ALA A 389 -1.81 -1.71 10.16
CA ALA A 389 -1.72 -2.66 11.28
C ALA A 389 -1.01 -3.96 10.90
N GLY A 390 -1.35 -4.56 9.76
CA GLY A 390 -0.90 -5.90 9.36
C GLY A 390 0.14 -5.91 8.24
N GLY A 391 0.27 -4.80 7.48
CA GLY A 391 1.07 -4.73 6.25
C GLY A 391 2.56 -4.76 6.47
N GLY A 392 3.16 -3.97 7.25
CA GLY A 392 4.60 -3.77 7.44
C GLY A 392 5.49 -5.02 7.44
N SER A 393 6.46 -5.09 8.32
CA SER A 393 7.27 -6.29 8.50
C SER A 393 6.49 -7.40 9.22
N GLN A 394 6.88 -8.65 9.01
CA GLN A 394 6.27 -9.78 9.75
C GLN A 394 6.48 -9.65 11.26
N ALA A 395 7.61 -9.08 11.69
CA ALA A 395 7.89 -8.81 13.10
C ALA A 395 6.88 -7.80 13.69
N GLU A 396 6.51 -6.76 12.93
CA GLU A 396 5.47 -5.82 13.33
C GLU A 396 4.10 -6.50 13.45
N ALA A 397 3.72 -7.32 12.46
CA ALA A 397 2.48 -8.08 12.50
C ALA A 397 2.43 -9.06 13.71
N LEU A 398 3.53 -9.73 14.01
CA LEU A 398 3.67 -10.59 15.20
C LEU A 398 3.57 -9.77 16.51
N SER A 399 4.17 -8.60 16.57
CA SER A 399 4.09 -7.69 17.71
C SER A 399 2.66 -7.23 17.97
N GLN A 400 1.94 -6.84 16.92
CA GLN A 400 0.52 -6.47 16.99
C GLN A 400 -0.35 -7.64 17.48
N ALA A 401 -0.05 -8.85 17.00
CA ALA A 401 -0.74 -10.05 17.44
C ALA A 401 -0.49 -10.40 18.91
N SER A 402 0.66 -10.02 19.47
CA SER A 402 1.06 -10.31 20.85
C SER A 402 0.40 -9.41 21.89
N GLY A 403 -0.07 -8.23 21.54
CA GLY A 403 -0.63 -7.23 22.47
C GLY A 403 -1.88 -7.68 23.24
N GLU A 404 -2.41 -8.88 23.00
CA GLU A 404 -3.59 -9.45 23.69
C GLU A 404 -3.29 -10.26 24.93
N GLN A 405 -2.05 -10.61 25.22
CA GLN A 405 -1.75 -11.47 26.39
C GLN A 405 -1.70 -10.73 27.75
N GLY A 406 -1.93 -9.40 27.76
CA GLY A 406 -1.92 -8.59 28.99
C GLY A 406 -3.25 -7.96 29.42
N GLY A 407 -4.39 -8.29 28.84
CA GLY A 407 -5.64 -7.55 29.04
C GLY A 407 -6.89 -8.39 29.27
N GLN A 408 -6.97 -9.13 30.38
CA GLN A 408 -8.27 -9.36 31.02
C GLN A 408 -8.49 -8.18 31.98
N GLN A 409 -9.03 -7.07 31.49
CA GLN A 409 -9.98 -6.20 32.21
C GLN A 409 -10.33 -4.94 31.39
N SER A 410 -11.63 -4.68 31.38
CA SER A 410 -12.31 -3.44 31.02
C SER A 410 -12.45 -3.11 29.54
N GLY A 411 -13.69 -3.32 29.07
CA GLY A 411 -14.21 -2.76 27.83
C GLY A 411 -14.15 -1.24 27.83
N GLN A 412 -13.27 -0.76 27.02
CA GLN A 412 -13.31 0.49 26.26
C GLN A 412 -12.21 0.31 25.22
N GLY A 413 -12.63 0.02 23.98
CA GLY A 413 -11.72 -0.12 22.87
C GLY A 413 -10.97 1.20 22.61
N ILE A 414 -9.77 1.30 23.10
CA ILE A 414 -8.85 2.36 22.70
C ILE A 414 -8.18 1.87 21.43
N ASN A 415 -8.68 2.35 20.31
CA ASN A 415 -8.04 2.14 19.01
C ASN A 415 -6.64 2.78 19.07
N PRO A 416 -5.53 2.05 18.80
CA PRO A 416 -4.18 2.60 18.82
C PRO A 416 -3.99 3.80 17.87
N VAL A 417 -4.85 3.91 16.86
CA VAL A 417 -4.92 5.06 15.95
C VAL A 417 -5.41 6.32 16.70
N ASN A 418 -6.40 6.20 17.58
CA ASN A 418 -6.90 7.33 18.37
C ASN A 418 -5.89 7.83 19.41
N GLN A 419 -5.05 6.97 19.93
CA GLN A 419 -4.00 7.36 20.88
C GLN A 419 -2.86 8.14 20.19
N ARG A 420 -2.59 7.86 18.90
CA ARG A 420 -1.68 8.68 18.07
C ARG A 420 -2.28 10.04 17.73
N LEU A 421 -3.58 10.10 17.45
CA LEU A 421 -4.30 11.35 17.14
C LEU A 421 -4.33 12.31 18.35
N GLU A 422 -4.52 11.82 19.56
CA GLU A 422 -4.47 12.64 20.77
C GLU A 422 -3.06 13.17 21.07
N ASN A 423 -2.00 12.41 20.74
CA ASN A 423 -0.62 12.84 20.93
C ASN A 423 -0.10 13.79 19.84
N MET A 424 -0.71 13.84 18.65
CA MET A 424 -0.34 14.77 17.58
C MET A 424 -1.09 16.11 17.64
N GLY A 425 -2.13 16.22 18.45
CA GLY A 425 -2.89 17.47 18.66
C GLY A 425 -2.19 18.54 19.49
N ALA A 426 -1.01 18.28 20.03
CA ALA A 426 -0.23 19.23 20.80
C ALA A 426 1.13 19.51 20.13
N GLY A 427 1.12 20.36 19.11
CA GLY A 427 2.29 21.11 18.65
C GLY A 427 3.20 20.40 17.65
N ALA A 428 2.84 20.36 16.39
CA ALA A 428 3.78 20.17 15.30
C ALA A 428 3.77 21.36 14.36
N ASN A 429 4.87 22.08 14.36
CA ASN A 429 5.18 23.15 13.43
C ASN A 429 5.63 22.51 12.10
N PRO A 430 5.05 22.79 10.93
CA PRO A 430 5.48 22.22 9.67
C PRO A 430 6.67 23.00 9.11
N GLY A 431 7.86 22.51 9.33
CA GLY A 431 9.06 23.10 8.76
C GLY A 431 10.34 22.52 9.29
N ALA A 432 10.74 21.36 8.81
CA ALA A 432 12.14 20.95 8.71
C ALA A 432 12.23 19.63 7.92
N LEU A 433 12.38 19.74 6.61
CA LEU A 433 12.93 18.67 5.79
C LEU A 433 14.45 18.82 5.84
N SER A 434 15.14 17.90 6.48
CA SER A 434 16.59 17.74 6.31
C SER A 434 16.84 16.72 5.20
N GLU A 435 17.48 17.21 4.14
CA GLU A 435 18.17 16.40 3.14
C GLU A 435 19.32 15.65 3.83
N ASP A 436 19.29 14.33 3.80
CA ASP A 436 20.49 13.51 3.66
C ASP A 436 20.05 12.07 3.34
N GLY A 437 19.91 11.83 2.04
CA GLY A 437 19.73 10.51 1.48
C GLY A 437 21.07 9.86 1.21
N GLN A 438 21.51 8.97 2.03
CA GLN A 438 22.61 8.06 1.70
C GLN A 438 22.05 6.64 1.54
N ARG A 439 22.00 6.19 0.29
CA ARG A 439 21.67 4.82 -0.09
C ARG A 439 22.96 3.99 0.05
N ASP A 440 22.90 2.95 0.86
CA ASP A 440 23.87 1.86 0.80
C ASP A 440 23.55 0.90 -0.34
N PRO A 441 24.56 0.40 -1.07
CA PRO A 441 24.36 -0.44 -2.24
C PRO A 441 24.15 -1.90 -1.87
N ALA A 442 23.13 -2.49 -2.47
CA ALA A 442 22.96 -3.87 -2.91
C ALA A 442 23.76 -4.96 -2.17
N GLY A 443 23.06 -5.69 -1.31
CA GLY A 443 23.40 -7.07 -1.01
C GLY A 443 23.00 -7.97 -2.18
N GLU A 444 23.95 -8.74 -2.67
CA GLU A 444 23.79 -9.73 -3.73
C GLU A 444 22.70 -10.75 -3.37
N ALA A 445 21.68 -10.81 -4.22
CA ALA A 445 20.70 -11.88 -4.19
C ALA A 445 21.37 -13.15 -4.76
N THR A 446 21.60 -14.13 -3.90
CA THR A 446 21.92 -15.48 -4.35
C THR A 446 20.67 -16.12 -4.92
N ASP A 447 20.76 -16.54 -6.18
CA ASP A 447 19.82 -17.38 -6.89
C ASP A 447 19.53 -18.66 -6.09
N ALA A 448 18.31 -18.79 -5.62
CA ALA A 448 17.73 -20.04 -5.17
C ALA A 448 16.34 -20.19 -5.78
N ASP A 449 16.29 -20.20 -7.11
CA ASP A 449 15.13 -20.71 -7.85
C ASP A 449 15.32 -22.25 -7.99
N GLN A 450 14.96 -22.95 -6.94
CA GLN A 450 14.46 -24.32 -7.04
C GLN A 450 13.00 -24.27 -6.61
N GLU A 451 12.13 -24.18 -7.62
CA GLU A 451 10.73 -24.55 -7.47
C GLU A 451 10.68 -26.04 -7.06
N SER A 452 10.69 -26.27 -5.74
CA SER A 452 10.22 -27.55 -5.24
C SER A 452 8.70 -27.52 -5.39
N GLU A 453 8.14 -28.47 -6.14
CA GLU A 453 6.72 -28.82 -6.10
C GLU A 453 6.34 -29.11 -4.64
N LEU A 454 5.82 -28.10 -3.97
CA LEU A 454 5.39 -28.20 -2.59
C LEU A 454 3.87 -28.12 -2.59
N GLU A 455 3.26 -29.19 -2.08
CA GLU A 455 1.83 -29.36 -1.92
C GLU A 455 1.13 -28.10 -1.39
N ASP A 456 -0.01 -27.78 -1.98
CA ASP A 456 -0.94 -26.77 -1.50
C ASP A 456 -1.26 -26.97 0.02
N PRO A 457 -1.63 -25.92 0.76
CA PRO A 457 -2.09 -26.09 2.13
C PRO A 457 -3.22 -27.13 2.17
N PRO A 458 -3.30 -27.96 3.23
CA PRO A 458 -4.35 -28.95 3.32
C PRO A 458 -5.71 -28.30 3.19
N GLU A 459 -6.59 -28.87 2.39
CA GLU A 459 -7.98 -28.46 2.35
C GLU A 459 -8.62 -28.68 3.74
N PRO A 460 -9.50 -27.77 4.20
CA PRO A 460 -10.22 -28.01 5.42
C PRO A 460 -11.01 -29.33 5.32
N PRO A 461 -11.14 -30.09 6.41
CA PRO A 461 -11.91 -31.32 6.38
C PRO A 461 -13.32 -31.02 5.92
N SER A 462 -13.78 -31.69 4.85
CA SER A 462 -15.14 -31.56 4.37
C SER A 462 -16.09 -31.85 5.51
N SER A 463 -16.97 -30.89 5.83
CA SER A 463 -18.06 -31.12 6.77
C SER A 463 -18.94 -32.26 6.22
N SER A 464 -18.72 -33.47 6.70
CA SER A 464 -19.65 -34.58 6.43
C SER A 464 -21.00 -34.22 7.03
N GLY A 465 -21.90 -33.80 6.16
CA GLY A 465 -23.28 -33.59 6.53
C GLY A 465 -23.86 -34.85 7.18
N GLY A 466 -24.10 -34.77 8.49
CA GLY A 466 -24.96 -35.69 9.17
C GLY A 466 -26.40 -35.35 8.82
N SER A 467 -27.06 -36.29 8.15
CA SER A 467 -28.48 -36.34 7.91
C SER A 467 -29.30 -36.33 9.19
#